data_f96d964f3278e15f3757f1bf3ced01e5
#
_entry.id   f96d964f3278e15f3757f1bf3ced01e5
#
_cell.length_a   1.000
_cell.length_b   1.000
_cell.length_c   1.000
_cell.angle_alpha   90.00
_cell.angle_beta   90.00
_cell.angle_gamma   90.00
#
_symmetry.space_group_name_H-M   'P 1'
#
loop_
_entity.id
_entity.type
_entity.pdbx_description
1 polymer ?
#
loop_
_entity_poly.entity_id
_entity_poly.type
_entity_poly.pdbx_seq_one_letter_code
_entity_poly.pdbx_strand_id
1 'polypeptide(L)'
;MTGTIAYIKKSLKELYPPSEVSSLVRLIMERVCNILPHHFLFCKDKELPESEKSRIHDIVERLKQMEPIQYILGTADFYSLQFEVDPSVLIPRPETEELVEQVILDNADQKIKILDIGTGSGCIAVTLRKHLKKASVIATDISAEALATARRNAKRNNTTVTFIQTDILDPEKAEMDIPFILDVIVSNPPYSIKWAGDDNPLL
;
A
#
# COMPACT_ATOMS: atom_id res chain seq x y z
N MET A 1 -16.96 -12.06 21.07
CA MET A 1 -16.70 -11.70 19.66
C MET A 1 -17.95 -11.22 18.91
N THR A 2 -19.08 -11.91 18.98
CA THR A 2 -20.33 -11.53 18.29
C THR A 2 -20.77 -10.10 18.58
N GLY A 3 -20.69 -9.66 19.86
CA GLY A 3 -21.00 -8.27 20.26
C GLY A 3 -20.10 -7.23 19.60
N THR A 4 -18.81 -7.50 19.45
CA THR A 4 -17.85 -6.59 18.79
C THR A 4 -18.14 -6.45 17.30
N ILE A 5 -18.45 -7.55 16.63
CA ILE A 5 -18.85 -7.53 15.21
C ILE A 5 -20.15 -6.74 15.03
N ALA A 6 -21.14 -6.95 15.94
CA ALA A 6 -22.37 -6.20 15.90
C ALA A 6 -22.15 -4.70 16.15
N TYR A 7 -21.24 -4.34 17.06
CA TYR A 7 -20.83 -2.96 17.31
C TYR A 7 -20.25 -2.31 16.04
N ILE A 8 -19.25 -2.94 15.39
CA ILE A 8 -18.63 -2.41 14.16
C ILE A 8 -19.70 -2.18 13.09
N LYS A 9 -20.51 -3.20 12.81
CA LYS A 9 -21.58 -3.13 11.80
C LYS A 9 -22.57 -2.01 12.09
N LYS A 10 -23.04 -1.89 13.34
CA LYS A 10 -23.98 -0.85 13.75
C LYS A 10 -23.39 0.55 13.60
N SER A 11 -22.11 0.72 13.93
CA SER A 11 -21.42 2.00 13.90
C SER A 11 -21.15 2.52 12.49
N LEU A 12 -20.96 1.61 11.50
CA LEU A 12 -20.53 1.98 10.14
C LEU A 12 -21.65 1.87 9.08
N LYS A 13 -22.78 1.26 9.38
CA LYS A 13 -23.86 0.93 8.42
C LYS A 13 -24.46 2.14 7.68
N GLU A 14 -24.36 3.34 8.25
CA GLU A 14 -24.91 4.57 7.67
C GLU A 14 -23.88 5.33 6.82
N LEU A 15 -22.60 4.97 6.95
CA LEU A 15 -21.47 5.62 6.29
C LEU A 15 -20.89 4.81 5.12
N TYR A 16 -21.05 3.48 5.16
CA TYR A 16 -20.47 2.56 4.20
C TYR A 16 -21.52 1.58 3.66
N PRO A 17 -21.41 1.16 2.38
CA PRO A 17 -22.25 0.10 1.81
C PRO A 17 -22.15 -1.20 2.61
N PRO A 18 -23.19 -2.05 2.67
CA PRO A 18 -23.17 -3.30 3.46
C PRO A 18 -22.06 -4.28 3.10
N SER A 19 -21.67 -4.34 1.83
CA SER A 19 -20.54 -5.16 1.35
C SER A 19 -19.20 -4.65 1.92
N GLU A 20 -19.01 -3.35 1.90
CA GLU A 20 -17.81 -2.70 2.43
C GLU A 20 -17.72 -2.86 3.95
N VAL A 21 -18.83 -2.63 4.69
CA VAL A 21 -18.87 -2.91 6.14
C VAL A 21 -18.48 -4.36 6.45
N SER A 22 -18.89 -5.31 5.63
CA SER A 22 -18.53 -6.72 5.82
C SER A 22 -17.04 -6.97 5.58
N SER A 23 -16.44 -6.30 4.61
CA SER A 23 -15.01 -6.34 4.32
C SER A 23 -14.19 -5.68 5.43
N LEU A 24 -14.62 -4.51 5.93
CA LEU A 24 -14.00 -3.83 7.06
C LEU A 24 -14.01 -4.69 8.33
N VAL A 25 -15.15 -5.31 8.66
CA VAL A 25 -15.24 -6.24 9.80
C VAL A 25 -14.22 -7.35 9.67
N ARG A 26 -14.15 -7.99 8.48
CA ARG A 26 -13.20 -9.08 8.25
C ARG A 26 -11.76 -8.62 8.43
N LEU A 27 -11.40 -7.50 7.83
CA LEU A 27 -10.04 -6.96 7.90
C LEU A 27 -9.66 -6.55 9.34
N ILE A 28 -10.56 -5.89 10.07
CA ILE A 28 -10.32 -5.50 11.46
C ILE A 28 -10.11 -6.75 12.33
N MET A 29 -10.97 -7.76 12.22
CA MET A 29 -10.86 -8.97 13.02
C MET A 29 -9.59 -9.76 12.70
N GLU A 30 -9.18 -9.79 11.43
CA GLU A 30 -7.94 -10.42 11.01
C GLU A 30 -6.71 -9.67 11.56
N ARG A 31 -6.65 -8.35 11.38
CA ARG A 31 -5.45 -7.56 11.70
C ARG A 31 -5.32 -7.22 13.19
N VAL A 32 -6.42 -7.11 13.92
CA VAL A 32 -6.39 -6.77 15.36
C VAL A 32 -6.41 -8.00 16.23
N CYS A 33 -7.27 -8.97 15.90
CA CYS A 33 -7.51 -10.15 16.74
C CYS A 33 -6.81 -11.41 16.22
N ASN A 34 -6.13 -11.34 15.07
CA ASN A 34 -5.52 -12.48 14.37
C ASN A 34 -6.50 -13.64 14.14
N ILE A 35 -7.75 -13.30 13.80
CA ILE A 35 -8.82 -14.25 13.56
C ILE A 35 -9.15 -14.28 12.06
N LEU A 36 -8.76 -15.36 11.38
CA LEU A 36 -9.04 -15.55 9.96
C LEU A 36 -10.54 -15.78 9.71
N PRO A 37 -11.07 -15.39 8.55
CA PRO A 37 -12.51 -15.47 8.23
C PRO A 37 -13.14 -16.83 8.46
N HIS A 38 -12.43 -17.92 8.11
CA HIS A 38 -12.91 -19.29 8.31
C HIS A 38 -12.99 -19.70 9.79
N HIS A 39 -12.33 -19.00 10.70
CA HIS A 39 -12.42 -19.23 12.15
C HIS A 39 -13.58 -18.47 12.80
N PHE A 40 -14.25 -17.55 12.11
CA PHE A 40 -15.35 -16.75 12.72
C PHE A 40 -16.48 -17.62 13.30
N LEU A 41 -16.77 -18.74 12.65
CA LEU A 41 -17.82 -19.66 13.11
C LEU A 41 -17.44 -20.35 14.44
N PHE A 42 -16.15 -20.63 14.63
CA PHE A 42 -15.65 -21.34 15.82
C PHE A 42 -15.33 -20.38 16.98
N CYS A 43 -15.20 -19.12 16.72
CA CYS A 43 -14.81 -18.12 17.72
C CYS A 43 -15.99 -17.25 18.22
N LYS A 44 -17.23 -17.62 17.95
CA LYS A 44 -18.43 -16.81 18.29
C LYS A 44 -18.48 -16.40 19.76
N ASP A 45 -18.17 -17.33 20.65
CA ASP A 45 -18.25 -17.16 22.08
C ASP A 45 -16.94 -16.68 22.72
N LYS A 46 -15.88 -16.50 21.93
CA LYS A 46 -14.60 -15.99 22.42
C LYS A 46 -14.76 -14.54 22.88
N GLU A 47 -14.42 -14.28 24.11
CA GLU A 47 -14.32 -12.93 24.64
C GLU A 47 -12.99 -12.32 24.20
N LEU A 48 -13.04 -11.08 23.66
CA LEU A 48 -11.83 -10.37 23.24
C LEU A 48 -11.24 -9.63 24.44
N PRO A 49 -9.90 -9.58 24.55
CA PRO A 49 -9.22 -8.75 25.53
C PRO A 49 -9.63 -7.27 25.43
N GLU A 50 -9.62 -6.54 26.53
CA GLU A 50 -9.97 -5.12 26.55
C GLU A 50 -9.05 -4.27 25.64
N SER A 51 -7.77 -4.65 25.54
CA SER A 51 -6.83 -4.00 24.62
C SER A 51 -7.25 -4.11 23.15
N GLU A 52 -7.77 -5.27 22.73
CA GLU A 52 -8.29 -5.46 21.37
C GLU A 52 -9.59 -4.70 21.16
N LYS A 53 -10.49 -4.68 22.17
CA LYS A 53 -11.74 -3.92 22.12
C LYS A 53 -11.48 -2.42 22.01
N SER A 54 -10.54 -1.88 22.79
CA SER A 54 -10.13 -0.48 22.73
C SER A 54 -9.56 -0.13 21.37
N ARG A 55 -8.66 -0.96 20.83
CA ARG A 55 -8.08 -0.75 19.50
C ARG A 55 -9.14 -0.79 18.40
N ILE A 56 -10.13 -1.68 18.50
CA ILE A 56 -11.25 -1.74 17.54
C ILE A 56 -12.11 -0.47 17.66
N HIS A 57 -12.33 0.02 18.86
CA HIS A 57 -13.05 1.29 19.08
C HIS A 57 -12.35 2.45 18.37
N ASP A 58 -11.04 2.61 18.57
CA ASP A 58 -10.24 3.66 17.94
C ASP A 58 -10.28 3.56 16.40
N ILE A 59 -10.17 2.35 15.85
CA ILE A 59 -10.32 2.12 14.40
C ILE A 59 -11.69 2.56 13.90
N VAL A 60 -12.77 2.20 14.61
CA VAL A 60 -14.13 2.57 14.23
C VAL A 60 -14.33 4.08 14.27
N GLU A 61 -13.79 4.77 15.27
CA GLU A 61 -13.89 6.24 15.35
C GLU A 61 -13.15 6.94 14.20
N ARG A 62 -12.00 6.44 13.79
CA ARG A 62 -11.25 6.94 12.63
C ARG A 62 -11.98 6.65 11.32
N LEU A 63 -12.57 5.46 11.17
CA LEU A 63 -13.39 5.12 10.00
C LEU A 63 -14.63 6.02 9.89
N LYS A 64 -15.24 6.43 10.99
CA LYS A 64 -16.34 7.41 10.97
C LYS A 64 -15.91 8.78 10.45
N GLN A 65 -14.64 9.10 10.50
CA GLN A 65 -14.04 10.29 9.91
C GLN A 65 -13.62 10.08 8.44
N MET A 66 -14.04 8.97 7.82
CA MET A 66 -13.71 8.58 6.45
C MET A 66 -12.21 8.38 6.19
N GLU A 67 -11.42 8.14 7.24
CA GLU A 67 -10.02 7.81 7.08
C GLU A 67 -9.86 6.41 6.46
N PRO A 68 -9.03 6.23 5.42
CA PRO A 68 -8.83 4.93 4.79
C PRO A 68 -8.33 3.88 5.78
N ILE A 69 -8.95 2.70 5.77
CA ILE A 69 -8.61 1.60 6.70
C ILE A 69 -7.13 1.20 6.60
N GLN A 70 -6.51 1.31 5.43
CA GLN A 70 -5.10 1.00 5.23
C GLN A 70 -4.18 1.95 6.02
N TYR A 71 -4.49 3.25 6.05
CA TYR A 71 -3.76 4.21 6.88
C TYR A 71 -4.00 3.99 8.37
N ILE A 72 -5.23 3.64 8.74
CA ILE A 72 -5.57 3.32 10.13
C ILE A 72 -4.77 2.11 10.63
N LEU A 73 -4.65 1.07 9.81
CA LEU A 73 -3.91 -0.15 10.13
C LEU A 73 -2.40 -0.02 9.87
N GLY A 74 -1.98 1.01 9.12
CA GLY A 74 -0.60 1.23 8.73
C GLY A 74 -0.07 0.24 7.69
N THR A 75 -0.94 -0.55 7.07
CA THR A 75 -0.53 -1.57 6.08
C THR A 75 -1.56 -1.75 4.97
N ALA A 76 -1.06 -2.09 3.77
CA ALA A 76 -1.85 -2.51 2.61
C ALA A 76 -1.25 -3.79 2.02
N ASP A 77 -2.11 -4.63 1.46
CA ASP A 77 -1.67 -5.79 0.69
C ASP A 77 -1.57 -5.39 -0.79
N PHE A 78 -0.55 -5.87 -1.49
CA PHE A 78 -0.34 -5.67 -2.91
C PHE A 78 0.45 -6.85 -3.47
N TYR A 79 -0.06 -7.49 -4.52
CA TYR A 79 0.55 -8.63 -5.22
C TYR A 79 1.06 -9.73 -4.25
N SER A 80 0.19 -10.12 -3.31
CA SER A 80 0.48 -11.09 -2.23
C SER A 80 1.62 -10.69 -1.27
N LEU A 81 2.07 -9.45 -1.31
CA LEU A 81 3.03 -8.86 -0.38
C LEU A 81 2.33 -7.86 0.54
N GLN A 82 2.92 -7.60 1.71
CA GLN A 82 2.41 -6.60 2.63
C GLN A 82 3.34 -5.38 2.65
N PHE A 83 2.73 -4.20 2.53
CA PHE A 83 3.41 -2.91 2.51
C PHE A 83 2.98 -2.05 3.69
N GLU A 84 3.92 -1.38 4.33
CA GLU A 84 3.64 -0.27 5.22
C GLU A 84 3.14 0.90 4.38
N VAL A 85 2.10 1.57 4.87
CA VAL A 85 1.53 2.77 4.26
C VAL A 85 1.17 3.79 5.32
N ASP A 86 1.38 5.05 5.00
CA ASP A 86 1.01 6.21 5.79
C ASP A 86 0.58 7.34 4.83
N PRO A 87 0.09 8.49 5.33
CA PRO A 87 -0.36 9.59 4.46
C PRO A 87 0.71 10.19 3.53
N SER A 88 1.99 9.83 3.68
CA SER A 88 3.06 10.28 2.78
C SER A 88 3.10 9.52 1.46
N VAL A 89 2.37 8.41 1.34
CA VAL A 89 2.37 7.54 0.15
C VAL A 89 0.96 7.17 -0.28
N LEU A 90 0.75 7.01 -1.58
CA LEU A 90 -0.51 6.49 -2.10
C LEU A 90 -0.70 5.03 -1.65
N ILE A 91 -1.91 4.69 -1.20
CA ILE A 91 -2.30 3.30 -0.96
C ILE A 91 -2.20 2.53 -2.28
N PRO A 92 -1.44 1.42 -2.33
CA PRO A 92 -1.35 0.59 -3.53
C PRO A 92 -2.72 0.22 -4.08
N ARG A 93 -2.91 0.36 -5.39
CA ARG A 93 -4.19 0.10 -6.07
C ARG A 93 -4.16 -1.26 -6.74
N PRO A 94 -5.27 -2.02 -6.73
CA PRO A 94 -5.36 -3.33 -7.39
C PRO A 94 -5.04 -3.27 -8.89
N GLU A 95 -5.43 -2.20 -9.57
CA GLU A 95 -5.18 -2.02 -11.01
C GLU A 95 -3.67 -1.94 -11.33
N THR A 96 -2.87 -1.51 -10.36
CA THR A 96 -1.40 -1.46 -10.50
C THR A 96 -0.78 -2.87 -10.45
N GLU A 97 -1.48 -3.86 -9.92
CA GLU A 97 -1.03 -5.26 -9.94
C GLU A 97 -0.96 -5.81 -11.37
N GLU A 98 -1.91 -5.42 -12.24
CA GLU A 98 -1.91 -5.82 -13.65
C GLU A 98 -0.68 -5.28 -14.39
N LEU A 99 -0.29 -4.02 -14.12
CA LEU A 99 0.93 -3.44 -14.65
C LEU A 99 2.18 -4.23 -14.22
N VAL A 100 2.25 -4.56 -12.94
CA VAL A 100 3.37 -5.34 -12.38
C VAL A 100 3.42 -6.75 -12.96
N GLU A 101 2.27 -7.40 -13.09
CA GLU A 101 2.16 -8.74 -13.68
C GLU A 101 2.67 -8.76 -15.13
N GLN A 102 2.27 -7.77 -15.94
CA GLN A 102 2.73 -7.65 -17.32
C GLN A 102 4.24 -7.51 -17.39
N VAL A 103 4.84 -6.63 -16.57
CA VAL A 103 6.31 -6.47 -16.53
C VAL A 103 7.01 -7.77 -16.12
N ILE A 104 6.44 -8.52 -15.17
CA ILE A 104 7.00 -9.81 -14.73
C ILE A 104 6.95 -10.83 -15.86
N LEU A 105 5.81 -10.96 -16.55
CA LEU A 105 5.62 -11.92 -17.63
C LEU A 105 6.56 -11.66 -18.82
N ASP A 106 6.68 -10.40 -19.22
CA ASP A 106 7.49 -10.00 -20.37
C ASP A 106 9.00 -10.16 -20.12
N ASN A 107 9.42 -10.17 -18.84
CA ASN A 107 10.84 -10.11 -18.48
C ASN A 107 11.29 -11.28 -17.58
N ALA A 108 10.56 -12.37 -17.56
CA ALA A 108 10.91 -13.53 -16.77
C ALA A 108 12.33 -14.03 -17.12
N ASP A 109 13.12 -14.28 -16.05
CA ASP A 109 14.51 -14.79 -16.17
C ASP A 109 15.52 -13.89 -16.89
N GLN A 110 15.16 -12.69 -17.31
CA GLN A 110 16.05 -11.75 -17.97
C GLN A 110 16.90 -10.96 -16.97
N LYS A 111 18.14 -10.61 -17.37
CA LYS A 111 19.01 -9.71 -16.62
C LYS A 111 18.80 -8.29 -17.16
N ILE A 112 17.87 -7.57 -16.57
CA ILE A 112 17.42 -6.25 -17.00
C ILE A 112 17.60 -5.20 -15.90
N LYS A 113 17.58 -3.94 -16.32
CA LYS A 113 17.54 -2.77 -15.43
C LYS A 113 16.17 -2.10 -15.54
N ILE A 114 15.48 -2.00 -14.41
CA ILE A 114 14.14 -1.43 -14.30
C ILE A 114 14.23 -0.13 -13.51
N LEU A 115 13.55 0.90 -13.98
CA LEU A 115 13.32 2.15 -13.26
C LEU A 115 11.85 2.28 -12.90
N ASP A 116 11.55 2.46 -11.61
CA ASP A 116 10.23 2.82 -11.10
C ASP A 116 10.21 4.31 -10.74
N ILE A 117 9.40 5.11 -11.43
CA ILE A 117 9.32 6.57 -11.26
C ILE A 117 8.10 6.91 -10.41
N GLY A 118 8.30 7.72 -9.35
CA GLY A 118 7.24 8.04 -8.39
C GLY A 118 6.85 6.82 -7.56
N THR A 119 7.84 6.18 -6.97
CA THR A 119 7.69 4.84 -6.34
C THR A 119 6.73 4.81 -5.15
N GLY A 120 6.49 5.95 -4.49
CA GLY A 120 5.62 6.06 -3.32
C GLY A 120 5.97 5.05 -2.23
N SER A 121 5.07 4.12 -1.93
CA SER A 121 5.29 3.04 -0.96
C SER A 121 6.35 2.01 -1.41
N GLY A 122 6.83 2.08 -2.65
CA GLY A 122 7.74 1.10 -3.23
C GLY A 122 7.04 -0.17 -3.73
N CYS A 123 5.71 -0.22 -3.80
CA CYS A 123 4.96 -1.43 -4.09
C CYS A 123 5.33 -2.03 -5.46
N ILE A 124 5.51 -1.21 -6.50
CA ILE A 124 5.93 -1.66 -7.83
C ILE A 124 7.38 -2.18 -7.77
N ALA A 125 8.33 -1.33 -7.35
CA ALA A 125 9.75 -1.65 -7.34
C ALA A 125 10.07 -2.90 -6.51
N VAL A 126 9.52 -2.99 -5.30
CA VAL A 126 9.73 -4.11 -4.37
C VAL A 126 9.15 -5.41 -4.95
N THR A 127 7.94 -5.35 -5.52
CA THR A 127 7.30 -6.52 -6.12
C THR A 127 8.07 -7.00 -7.34
N LEU A 128 8.46 -6.10 -8.25
CA LEU A 128 9.28 -6.45 -9.41
C LEU A 128 10.60 -7.10 -8.98
N ARG A 129 11.30 -6.51 -8.00
CA ARG A 129 12.55 -7.09 -7.49
C ARG A 129 12.36 -8.43 -6.79
N LYS A 130 11.20 -8.67 -6.17
CA LYS A 130 10.88 -9.95 -5.54
C LYS A 130 10.72 -11.07 -6.53
N HIS A 131 10.08 -10.79 -7.66
CA HIS A 131 9.73 -11.78 -8.68
C HIS A 131 10.80 -11.91 -9.78
N LEU A 132 11.45 -10.82 -10.17
CA LEU A 132 12.51 -10.79 -11.17
C LEU A 132 13.90 -10.82 -10.51
N LYS A 133 14.32 -11.98 -10.07
CA LYS A 133 15.55 -12.14 -9.25
C LYS A 133 16.84 -11.71 -9.95
N LYS A 134 16.88 -11.74 -11.28
CA LYS A 134 18.03 -11.32 -12.09
C LYS A 134 18.01 -9.83 -12.45
N ALA A 135 16.87 -9.15 -12.25
CA ALA A 135 16.74 -7.73 -12.54
C ALA A 135 17.42 -6.86 -11.48
N SER A 136 17.96 -5.73 -11.92
CA SER A 136 18.35 -4.62 -11.05
C SER A 136 17.23 -3.59 -11.06
N VAL A 137 16.70 -3.23 -9.89
CA VAL A 137 15.59 -2.26 -9.79
C VAL A 137 16.08 -1.00 -9.10
N ILE A 138 15.82 0.12 -9.75
CA ILE A 138 16.03 1.49 -9.27
C ILE A 138 14.63 2.08 -9.08
N ALA A 139 14.42 2.79 -7.99
CA ALA A 139 13.16 3.45 -7.68
C ALA A 139 13.41 4.90 -7.29
N THR A 140 12.66 5.81 -7.88
CA THR A 140 12.80 7.25 -7.63
C THR A 140 11.52 7.83 -7.07
N ASP A 141 11.67 8.85 -6.25
CA ASP A 141 10.59 9.71 -5.78
C ASP A 141 11.16 11.09 -5.44
N ILE A 142 10.33 12.12 -5.53
CA ILE A 142 10.69 13.47 -5.09
C ILE A 142 10.61 13.57 -3.56
N SER A 143 9.71 12.81 -2.92
CA SER A 143 9.47 12.82 -1.48
C SER A 143 10.47 11.93 -0.74
N ALA A 144 11.22 12.54 0.19
CA ALA A 144 12.10 11.80 1.09
C ALA A 144 11.32 10.87 2.04
N GLU A 145 10.11 11.27 2.44
CA GLU A 145 9.22 10.49 3.31
C GLU A 145 8.72 9.24 2.59
N ALA A 146 8.30 9.38 1.33
CA ALA A 146 7.89 8.25 0.49
C ALA A 146 9.04 7.25 0.35
N LEU A 147 10.26 7.73 0.05
CA LEU A 147 11.44 6.87 -0.05
C LEU A 147 11.80 6.19 1.28
N ALA A 148 11.57 6.86 2.42
CA ALA A 148 11.76 6.24 3.74
C ALA A 148 10.79 5.06 3.93
N THR A 149 9.52 5.24 3.56
CA THR A 149 8.51 4.18 3.59
C THR A 149 8.87 3.05 2.61
N ALA A 150 9.26 3.37 1.36
CA ALA A 150 9.69 2.39 0.37
C ALA A 150 10.90 1.54 0.83
N ARG A 151 11.88 2.16 1.51
CA ARG A 151 13.03 1.43 2.10
C ARG A 151 12.61 0.47 3.20
N ARG A 152 11.67 0.87 4.09
CA ARG A 152 11.10 -0.03 5.10
C ARG A 152 10.39 -1.21 4.43
N ASN A 153 9.64 -0.96 3.37
CA ASN A 153 8.93 -1.98 2.61
C ASN A 153 9.87 -2.95 1.89
N ALA A 154 10.96 -2.46 1.30
CA ALA A 154 11.98 -3.32 0.72
C ALA A 154 12.61 -4.24 1.77
N LYS A 155 12.96 -3.72 2.94
CA LYS A 155 13.49 -4.50 4.06
C LYS A 155 12.47 -5.53 4.56
N ARG A 156 11.22 -5.13 4.75
CA ARG A 156 10.11 -6.00 5.19
C ARG A 156 9.92 -7.19 4.25
N ASN A 157 10.01 -6.96 2.95
CA ASN A 157 9.82 -7.98 1.92
C ASN A 157 11.12 -8.70 1.50
N ASN A 158 12.23 -8.47 2.21
CA ASN A 158 13.54 -9.08 1.93
C ASN A 158 13.97 -8.88 0.48
N THR A 159 13.91 -7.63 0.00
CA THR A 159 14.35 -7.24 -1.35
C THR A 159 15.41 -6.15 -1.28
N THR A 160 16.22 -6.06 -2.35
CA THR A 160 17.23 -5.01 -2.52
C THR A 160 16.85 -4.16 -3.72
N VAL A 161 16.44 -2.92 -3.47
CA VAL A 161 16.10 -1.89 -4.46
C VAL A 161 17.00 -0.69 -4.23
N THR A 162 17.49 -0.07 -5.29
CA THR A 162 18.24 1.19 -5.21
C THR A 162 17.24 2.35 -5.20
N PHE A 163 17.21 3.12 -4.11
CA PHE A 163 16.30 4.26 -3.96
C PHE A 163 17.04 5.57 -4.12
N ILE A 164 16.59 6.41 -5.04
CA ILE A 164 17.18 7.71 -5.40
C ILE A 164 16.12 8.81 -5.20
N GLN A 165 16.47 9.85 -4.46
CA GLN A 165 15.61 11.03 -4.35
C GLN A 165 15.95 11.98 -5.49
N THR A 166 15.03 12.12 -6.43
CA THR A 166 15.21 13.04 -7.57
C THR A 166 13.85 13.53 -8.07
N ASP A 167 13.85 14.73 -8.64
CA ASP A 167 12.74 15.23 -9.42
C ASP A 167 12.95 14.78 -10.87
N ILE A 168 12.11 13.86 -11.35
CA ILE A 168 12.20 13.36 -12.72
C ILE A 168 11.89 14.43 -13.77
N LEU A 169 11.25 15.53 -13.38
CA LEU A 169 10.94 16.67 -14.24
C LEU A 169 12.09 17.70 -14.30
N ASP A 170 13.16 17.50 -13.50
CA ASP A 170 14.40 18.26 -13.58
C ASP A 170 15.44 17.42 -14.37
N PRO A 171 15.63 17.70 -15.69
CA PRO A 171 16.49 16.87 -16.54
C PRO A 171 17.95 16.80 -16.06
N GLU A 172 18.49 17.91 -15.53
CA GLU A 172 19.88 17.95 -15.08
C GLU A 172 20.12 17.02 -13.89
N LYS A 173 19.19 16.99 -12.93
CA LYS A 173 19.25 16.05 -11.80
C LYS A 173 18.99 14.63 -12.21
N ALA A 174 17.98 14.40 -13.05
CA ALA A 174 17.62 13.06 -13.51
C ALA A 174 18.79 12.39 -14.27
N GLU A 175 19.48 13.14 -15.15
CA GLU A 175 20.63 12.64 -15.90
C GLU A 175 21.83 12.31 -14.99
N MET A 176 22.05 13.06 -13.92
CA MET A 176 23.13 12.80 -12.97
C MET A 176 22.89 11.57 -12.10
N ASP A 177 21.64 11.33 -11.72
CA ASP A 177 21.28 10.37 -10.69
C ASP A 177 20.87 9.01 -11.26
N ILE A 178 20.35 8.95 -12.50
CA ILE A 178 19.79 7.76 -13.12
C ILE A 178 20.75 7.21 -14.20
N PRO A 179 21.01 5.89 -14.24
CA PRO A 179 21.85 5.29 -15.29
C PRO A 179 21.25 5.47 -16.69
N PHE A 180 22.05 5.80 -17.68
CA PHE A 180 21.63 6.04 -19.07
C PHE A 180 21.03 4.82 -19.78
N ILE A 181 21.31 3.60 -19.31
CA ILE A 181 20.84 2.37 -19.97
C ILE A 181 19.85 1.70 -19.05
N LEU A 182 18.58 1.74 -19.44
CA LEU A 182 17.45 1.09 -18.80
C LEU A 182 16.74 0.22 -19.83
N ASP A 183 16.27 -0.95 -19.42
CA ASP A 183 15.51 -1.87 -20.27
C ASP A 183 14.00 -1.64 -20.13
N VAL A 184 13.55 -1.28 -18.91
CA VAL A 184 12.15 -1.04 -18.59
C VAL A 184 12.02 0.21 -17.73
N ILE A 185 11.05 1.06 -18.04
CA ILE A 185 10.60 2.16 -17.20
C ILE A 185 9.14 1.89 -16.84
N VAL A 186 8.82 1.96 -15.56
CA VAL A 186 7.47 1.79 -15.04
C VAL A 186 7.11 2.98 -14.14
N SER A 187 5.86 3.39 -14.17
CA SER A 187 5.37 4.48 -13.32
C SER A 187 3.87 4.36 -13.13
N ASN A 188 3.41 4.67 -11.92
CA ASN A 188 2.01 4.94 -11.62
C ASN A 188 1.91 6.34 -10.97
N PRO A 189 2.05 7.42 -11.78
CA PRO A 189 2.11 8.78 -11.27
C PRO A 189 0.74 9.26 -10.76
N PRO A 190 0.70 10.32 -9.93
CA PRO A 190 -0.57 10.93 -9.54
C PRO A 190 -1.28 11.52 -10.76
N TYR A 191 -2.58 11.19 -10.92
CA TYR A 191 -3.41 11.62 -12.05
C TYR A 191 -4.13 12.94 -11.82
N SER A 192 -3.99 13.57 -10.65
CA SER A 192 -4.63 14.84 -10.36
C SER A 192 -3.90 15.98 -11.07
N ILE A 193 -4.54 16.58 -12.06
CA ILE A 193 -4.15 17.89 -12.59
C ILE A 193 -4.58 18.91 -11.53
N LYS A 194 -3.63 19.53 -10.84
CA LYS A 194 -3.94 20.75 -10.08
C LYS A 194 -4.28 21.84 -11.07
N TRP A 195 -5.56 22.10 -11.28
CA TRP A 195 -5.97 23.33 -11.90
C TRP A 195 -5.58 24.49 -10.97
N ALA A 196 -4.98 25.53 -11.53
CA ALA A 196 -4.65 26.73 -10.74
C ALA A 196 -5.96 27.30 -10.14
N GLY A 197 -6.18 27.08 -8.85
CA GLY A 197 -7.40 27.52 -8.15
C GLY A 197 -8.03 26.50 -7.20
N ASP A 198 -7.62 25.22 -7.21
CA ASP A 198 -8.15 24.22 -6.29
C ASP A 198 -7.20 24.03 -5.09
N ASP A 199 -7.53 24.68 -3.96
CA ASP A 199 -6.90 24.47 -2.66
C ASP A 199 -7.44 23.21 -1.93
N ASN A 200 -7.72 22.13 -2.65
CA ASN A 200 -8.16 20.90 -2.01
C ASN A 200 -6.97 19.93 -1.81
N PRO A 201 -6.50 19.72 -0.56
CA PRO A 201 -5.34 18.87 -0.27
C PRO A 201 -5.62 17.36 -0.32
N LEU A 202 -6.79 16.93 -0.79
CA LEU A 202 -7.26 15.55 -0.71
C LEU A 202 -7.61 14.92 -2.08
N LEU A 203 -6.75 15.12 -3.10
CA LEU A 203 -6.80 14.27 -4.27
C LEU A 203 -5.44 13.67 -4.56
#